data_7186156d1790fed23d122ffe20174dcd
#
_entry.id   7186156d1790fed23d122ffe20174dcd
#
_cell.length_a   1.000
_cell.length_b   1.000
_cell.length_c   1.000
_cell.angle_alpha   90.00
_cell.angle_beta   90.00
_cell.angle_gamma   90.00
#
_symmetry.space_group_name_H-M   'P 1'
#
loop_
_entity.id
_entity.type
_entity.pdbx_description
1 polymer ?
#
loop_
_entity_poly.entity_id
_entity_poly.type
_entity_poly.pdbx_seq_one_letter_code
_entity_poly.pdbx_strand_id
1 'polypeptide(L)'
;LRFIRSHGSRFTPLDCTLFYWLGRIITPVLQSWLNDEEQQVALRLLEKDRDHHQVLVDITNAVLSHLDLDDLIADVAREIHHFFGLASVSMVLGDHRKNEKFSLWCSDLSASHCACLPRNMPGDSVLLTQTLQTRQPTLTHRADDLILRQRDPLLLLLASNGCESALLIPLTFGNHTPGALLLAHTSSTLFSEENCQLLQHIADRIAIAVGNADAWRSMTDLQESLQQENHQLSEQLLSNLGVGDSF
;
A
#
# COMPACT_ATOMS: atom_id res chain seq x y z
N LEU A 1 -47.17 11.75 -2.60
CA LEU A 1 -47.51 12.78 -1.58
C LEU A 1 -48.67 12.29 -0.71
N ARG A 2 -48.49 12.32 0.62
CA ARG A 2 -49.55 11.95 1.59
C ARG A 2 -49.93 13.22 2.38
N PHE A 3 -51.20 13.61 2.32
CA PHE A 3 -51.74 14.73 3.07
C PHE A 3 -52.48 14.20 4.29
N ILE A 4 -52.19 14.75 5.47
CA ILE A 4 -52.79 14.35 6.75
C ILE A 4 -53.36 15.61 7.41
N ARG A 5 -54.65 15.53 7.86
CA ARG A 5 -55.30 16.59 8.62
C ARG A 5 -55.21 16.29 10.09
N SER A 6 -54.83 17.29 10.89
CA SER A 6 -54.64 17.14 12.34
C SER A 6 -55.91 17.14 13.18
N HIS A 7 -57.08 17.51 12.60
CA HIS A 7 -58.38 17.49 13.28
C HIS A 7 -59.40 16.78 12.41
N GLY A 8 -60.17 15.90 13.00
CA GLY A 8 -61.06 14.87 12.42
C GLY A 8 -62.15 15.30 11.44
N SER A 9 -62.00 16.41 10.71
CA SER A 9 -62.89 16.83 9.65
C SER A 9 -62.48 16.13 8.33
N ARG A 10 -63.48 15.63 7.56
CA ARG A 10 -63.24 15.03 6.27
C ARG A 10 -62.73 16.07 5.25
N PHE A 11 -61.92 15.64 4.28
CA PHE A 11 -61.51 16.49 3.16
C PHE A 11 -62.75 16.80 2.28
N THR A 12 -62.86 18.04 1.89
CA THR A 12 -63.91 18.46 0.95
C THR A 12 -63.53 18.12 -0.49
N PRO A 13 -64.46 18.04 -1.44
CA PRO A 13 -64.14 17.83 -2.85
C PRO A 13 -63.19 18.90 -3.43
N LEU A 14 -63.29 20.11 -2.94
CA LEU A 14 -62.38 21.23 -3.30
C LEU A 14 -60.96 20.97 -2.79
N ASP A 15 -60.79 20.50 -1.57
CA ASP A 15 -59.48 20.13 -1.03
C ASP A 15 -58.85 19.02 -1.86
N CYS A 16 -59.61 18.02 -2.26
CA CYS A 16 -59.12 16.91 -3.08
C CYS A 16 -58.65 17.38 -4.46
N THR A 17 -59.38 18.32 -5.08
CA THR A 17 -59.04 18.90 -6.37
C THR A 17 -57.75 19.73 -6.24
N LEU A 18 -57.64 20.53 -5.21
CA LEU A 18 -56.44 21.33 -4.94
C LEU A 18 -55.20 20.45 -4.70
N PHE A 19 -55.35 19.40 -3.88
CA PHE A 19 -54.25 18.46 -3.63
C PHE A 19 -53.84 17.65 -4.87
N TYR A 20 -54.79 17.33 -5.74
CA TYR A 20 -54.51 16.70 -7.03
C TYR A 20 -53.65 17.61 -7.92
N TRP A 21 -54.02 18.87 -8.05
CA TRP A 21 -53.26 19.86 -8.84
C TRP A 21 -51.86 20.13 -8.22
N LEU A 22 -51.79 20.30 -6.90
CA LEU A 22 -50.50 20.44 -6.21
C LEU A 22 -49.61 19.21 -6.43
N GLY A 23 -50.16 18.01 -6.35
CA GLY A 23 -49.46 16.79 -6.64
C GLY A 23 -48.89 16.74 -8.05
N ARG A 24 -49.69 17.14 -9.05
CA ARG A 24 -49.24 17.21 -10.47
C ARG A 24 -48.13 18.20 -10.72
N ILE A 25 -48.06 19.31 -9.98
CA ILE A 25 -47.05 20.34 -10.16
C ILE A 25 -45.77 19.96 -9.36
N ILE A 26 -45.92 19.48 -8.14
CA ILE A 26 -44.79 19.21 -7.24
C ILE A 26 -44.08 17.89 -7.57
N THR A 27 -44.83 16.85 -7.97
CA THR A 27 -44.24 15.53 -8.23
C THR A 27 -43.14 15.54 -9.28
N PRO A 28 -43.28 16.14 -10.47
CA PRO A 28 -42.24 16.18 -11.46
C PRO A 28 -40.99 16.96 -10.99
N VAL A 29 -41.19 18.03 -10.22
CA VAL A 29 -40.10 18.83 -9.68
C VAL A 29 -39.30 18.00 -8.63
N LEU A 30 -39.99 17.31 -7.73
CA LEU A 30 -39.36 16.43 -6.76
C LEU A 30 -38.65 15.23 -7.44
N GLN A 31 -39.28 14.65 -8.48
CA GLN A 31 -38.64 13.57 -9.24
C GLN A 31 -37.38 14.03 -9.97
N SER A 32 -37.42 15.20 -10.59
CA SER A 32 -36.23 15.79 -11.23
C SER A 32 -35.12 16.00 -10.21
N TRP A 33 -35.44 16.56 -9.04
CA TRP A 33 -34.48 16.83 -7.99
C TRP A 33 -33.86 15.55 -7.43
N LEU A 34 -34.67 14.50 -7.17
CA LEU A 34 -34.19 13.19 -6.74
C LEU A 34 -33.30 12.52 -7.80
N ASN A 35 -33.67 12.60 -9.07
CA ASN A 35 -32.87 12.06 -10.16
C ASN A 35 -31.52 12.78 -10.28
N ASP A 36 -31.51 14.12 -10.14
CA ASP A 36 -30.27 14.89 -10.16
C ASP A 36 -29.35 14.52 -8.99
N GLU A 37 -29.90 14.29 -7.80
CA GLU A 37 -29.12 13.85 -6.62
C GLU A 37 -28.55 12.45 -6.83
N GLU A 38 -29.35 11.50 -7.34
CA GLU A 38 -28.88 10.14 -7.68
C GLU A 38 -27.76 10.18 -8.74
N GLN A 39 -27.91 11.02 -9.77
CA GLN A 39 -26.89 11.18 -10.80
C GLN A 39 -25.59 11.77 -10.23
N GLN A 40 -25.68 12.76 -9.35
CA GLN A 40 -24.49 13.34 -8.70
C GLN A 40 -23.77 12.31 -7.82
N VAL A 41 -24.48 11.48 -7.08
CA VAL A 41 -23.89 10.41 -6.28
C VAL A 41 -23.21 9.39 -7.19
N ALA A 42 -23.86 8.97 -8.27
CA ALA A 42 -23.28 8.03 -9.24
C ALA A 42 -22.02 8.59 -9.91
N LEU A 43 -22.01 9.87 -10.29
CA LEU A 43 -20.82 10.52 -10.86
C LEU A 43 -19.66 10.54 -9.87
N ARG A 44 -19.89 10.91 -8.61
CA ARG A 44 -18.84 10.90 -7.57
C ARG A 44 -18.25 9.51 -7.34
N LEU A 45 -19.09 8.46 -7.36
CA LEU A 45 -18.62 7.08 -7.24
C LEU A 45 -17.76 6.67 -8.45
N LEU A 46 -18.17 7.03 -9.66
CA LEU A 46 -17.40 6.76 -10.88
C LEU A 46 -16.07 7.52 -10.91
N GLU A 47 -16.05 8.78 -10.47
CA GLU A 47 -14.81 9.56 -10.34
C GLU A 47 -13.85 8.91 -9.35
N LYS A 48 -14.33 8.53 -8.18
CA LYS A 48 -13.53 7.85 -7.16
C LYS A 48 -12.97 6.53 -7.68
N ASP A 49 -13.79 5.72 -8.35
CA ASP A 49 -13.37 4.44 -8.92
C ASP A 49 -12.32 4.62 -10.03
N ARG A 50 -12.51 5.63 -10.88
CA ARG A 50 -11.50 6.02 -11.89
C ARG A 50 -10.17 6.40 -11.24
N ASP A 51 -10.21 7.23 -10.19
CA ASP A 51 -9.00 7.69 -9.51
C ASP A 51 -8.27 6.53 -8.82
N HIS A 52 -8.99 5.58 -8.22
CA HIS A 52 -8.42 4.33 -7.70
C HIS A 52 -7.76 3.50 -8.80
N HIS A 53 -8.41 3.36 -9.96
CA HIS A 53 -7.84 2.63 -11.09
C HIS A 53 -6.59 3.31 -11.64
N GLN A 54 -6.59 4.65 -11.73
CA GLN A 54 -5.44 5.41 -12.20
C GLN A 54 -4.21 5.16 -11.34
N VAL A 55 -4.35 5.24 -10.01
CA VAL A 55 -3.24 4.96 -9.07
C VAL A 55 -2.69 3.54 -9.24
N LEU A 56 -3.57 2.55 -9.40
CA LEU A 56 -3.12 1.17 -9.65
C LEU A 56 -2.34 1.04 -10.96
N VAL A 57 -2.72 1.79 -12.00
CA VAL A 57 -2.00 1.81 -13.28
C VAL A 57 -0.65 2.49 -13.12
N ASP A 58 -0.59 3.64 -12.44
CA ASP A 58 0.64 4.42 -12.26
C ASP A 58 1.67 3.63 -11.44
N ILE A 59 1.23 2.99 -10.35
CA ILE A 59 2.08 2.10 -9.55
C ILE A 59 2.52 0.88 -10.37
N THR A 60 1.63 0.30 -11.18
CA THR A 60 2.02 -0.83 -12.04
C THR A 60 3.08 -0.42 -13.05
N ASN A 61 2.97 0.77 -13.63
CA ASN A 61 3.95 1.30 -14.55
C ASN A 61 5.28 1.58 -13.85
N ALA A 62 5.26 2.16 -12.65
CA ALA A 62 6.46 2.35 -11.84
C ALA A 62 7.15 1.01 -11.54
N VAL A 63 6.37 -0.01 -11.14
CA VAL A 63 6.86 -1.36 -10.89
C VAL A 63 7.52 -2.00 -12.12
N LEU A 64 6.97 -1.79 -13.32
CA LEU A 64 7.50 -2.35 -14.56
C LEU A 64 8.71 -1.59 -15.14
N SER A 65 8.89 -0.34 -14.71
CA SER A 65 9.92 0.55 -15.26
C SER A 65 11.30 0.36 -14.65
N HIS A 66 11.37 -0.24 -13.46
CA HIS A 66 12.59 -0.31 -12.69
C HIS A 66 13.10 -1.75 -12.52
N LEU A 67 14.38 -1.95 -12.86
CA LEU A 67 15.11 -3.19 -12.55
C LEU A 67 15.83 -3.07 -11.20
N ASP A 68 16.03 -1.84 -10.72
CA ASP A 68 16.64 -1.57 -9.43
C ASP A 68 15.55 -1.42 -8.35
N LEU A 69 15.77 -2.09 -7.22
CA LEU A 69 14.83 -2.11 -6.10
C LEU A 69 14.73 -0.74 -5.42
N ASP A 70 15.84 0.00 -5.37
CA ASP A 70 15.92 1.29 -4.70
C ASP A 70 15.09 2.36 -5.44
N ASP A 71 15.23 2.40 -6.75
CA ASP A 71 14.47 3.29 -7.63
C ASP A 71 12.97 2.92 -7.62
N LEU A 72 12.67 1.62 -7.65
CA LEU A 72 11.31 1.12 -7.54
C LEU A 72 10.63 1.60 -6.25
N ILE A 73 11.29 1.41 -5.11
CA ILE A 73 10.76 1.79 -3.80
C ILE A 73 10.52 3.30 -3.73
N ALA A 74 11.46 4.10 -4.25
CA ALA A 74 11.36 5.55 -4.24
C ALA A 74 10.16 6.05 -5.07
N ASP A 75 9.96 5.51 -6.25
CA ASP A 75 8.87 5.93 -7.14
C ASP A 75 7.50 5.48 -6.61
N VAL A 76 7.39 4.23 -6.17
CA VAL A 76 6.16 3.72 -5.56
C VAL A 76 5.80 4.51 -4.29
N ALA A 77 6.78 4.82 -3.44
CA ALA A 77 6.55 5.62 -2.25
C ALA A 77 6.05 7.03 -2.58
N ARG A 78 6.57 7.64 -3.65
CA ARG A 78 6.14 8.95 -4.12
C ARG A 78 4.69 8.93 -4.62
N GLU A 79 4.31 7.93 -5.40
CA GLU A 79 2.94 7.79 -5.91
C GLU A 79 1.93 7.55 -4.78
N ILE A 80 2.25 6.65 -3.84
CA ILE A 80 1.41 6.40 -2.67
C ILE A 80 1.26 7.67 -1.82
N HIS A 81 2.36 8.40 -1.58
CA HIS A 81 2.32 9.64 -0.83
C HIS A 81 1.44 10.70 -1.53
N HIS A 82 1.63 10.86 -2.84
CA HIS A 82 0.90 11.86 -3.61
C HIS A 82 -0.61 11.61 -3.57
N PHE A 83 -1.01 10.36 -3.68
CA PHE A 83 -2.43 9.99 -3.73
C PHE A 83 -3.10 10.01 -2.35
N PHE A 84 -2.46 9.44 -1.33
CA PHE A 84 -3.06 9.30 0.01
C PHE A 84 -2.68 10.42 0.98
N GLY A 85 -1.71 11.26 0.65
CA GLY A 85 -1.21 12.29 1.55
C GLY A 85 -0.56 11.74 2.82
N LEU A 86 0.09 10.57 2.74
CA LEU A 86 0.69 9.90 3.89
C LEU A 86 1.88 10.69 4.45
N ALA A 87 2.07 10.64 5.77
CA ALA A 87 3.21 11.27 6.42
C ALA A 87 4.51 10.49 6.19
N SER A 88 4.42 9.15 6.09
CA SER A 88 5.57 8.29 5.83
C SER A 88 5.15 7.04 5.07
N VAL A 89 5.95 6.67 4.08
CA VAL A 89 5.86 5.39 3.37
C VAL A 89 7.20 4.71 3.51
N SER A 90 7.20 3.49 4.02
CA SER A 90 8.42 2.72 4.27
C SER A 90 8.21 1.27 3.85
N MET A 91 9.26 0.62 3.42
CA MET A 91 9.25 -0.79 3.08
C MET A 91 10.26 -1.54 3.95
N VAL A 92 9.83 -2.63 4.53
CA VAL A 92 10.68 -3.51 5.35
C VAL A 92 10.88 -4.79 4.57
N LEU A 93 12.11 -5.08 4.18
CA LEU A 93 12.47 -6.29 3.44
C LEU A 93 13.44 -7.14 4.24
N GLY A 94 13.21 -8.45 4.25
CA GLY A 94 14.12 -9.43 4.84
C GLY A 94 15.32 -9.68 3.95
N ASP A 95 16.53 -9.65 4.52
CA ASP A 95 17.74 -10.07 3.82
C ASP A 95 17.94 -11.57 4.03
N HIS A 96 17.57 -12.39 3.06
CA HIS A 96 17.74 -13.85 3.12
C HIS A 96 19.19 -14.31 3.28
N ARG A 97 20.18 -13.43 3.03
CA ARG A 97 21.61 -13.73 3.15
C ARG A 97 22.19 -13.45 4.54
N LYS A 98 21.52 -12.61 5.33
CA LYS A 98 22.05 -12.12 6.63
C LYS A 98 21.28 -12.59 7.84
N ASN A 99 20.77 -13.81 7.81
CA ASN A 99 20.20 -14.43 9.01
C ASN A 99 19.24 -13.48 9.77
N GLU A 100 18.04 -13.29 9.23
CA GLU A 100 16.90 -12.59 9.85
C GLU A 100 17.03 -11.07 10.08
N LYS A 101 17.95 -10.38 9.42
CA LYS A 101 18.01 -8.92 9.51
C LYS A 101 17.10 -8.31 8.45
N PHE A 102 16.16 -7.47 8.93
CA PHE A 102 15.30 -6.69 8.06
C PHE A 102 15.99 -5.35 7.72
N SER A 103 15.91 -4.96 6.45
CA SER A 103 16.29 -3.64 5.99
C SER A 103 15.07 -2.77 5.88
N LEU A 104 15.09 -1.61 6.51
CA LEU A 104 14.01 -0.63 6.46
C LEU A 104 14.36 0.42 5.39
N TRP A 105 13.50 0.56 4.42
CA TRP A 105 13.57 1.56 3.36
C TRP A 105 12.56 2.65 3.68
N CYS A 106 13.02 3.82 4.11
CA CYS A 106 12.15 4.94 4.46
C CYS A 106 12.21 5.98 3.34
N SER A 107 11.06 6.39 2.82
CA SER A 107 10.96 7.63 2.08
C SER A 107 10.58 8.74 3.06
N ASP A 108 11.54 9.57 3.40
CA ASP A 108 11.29 10.79 4.18
C ASP A 108 10.87 11.90 3.23
N LEU A 109 9.55 12.07 3.11
CA LEU A 109 8.93 13.00 2.15
C LEU A 109 8.98 14.46 2.60
N SER A 110 9.39 14.71 3.85
CA SER A 110 9.61 16.06 4.37
C SER A 110 10.95 16.67 3.95
N ALA A 111 11.89 15.84 3.51
CA ALA A 111 13.16 16.30 2.97
C ALA A 111 13.08 16.42 1.44
N SER A 112 13.53 17.53 0.88
CA SER A 112 13.54 17.84 -0.56
C SER A 112 14.29 16.84 -1.44
N HIS A 113 14.85 15.80 -0.84
CA HIS A 113 15.56 14.70 -1.50
C HIS A 113 15.07 13.40 -0.86
N CYS A 114 14.21 12.70 -1.57
CA CYS A 114 13.80 11.34 -1.23
C CYS A 114 15.02 10.40 -1.40
N ALA A 115 15.85 10.30 -0.40
CA ALA A 115 16.93 9.33 -0.36
C ALA A 115 16.39 8.10 0.38
N CYS A 116 15.92 7.10 -0.36
CA CYS A 116 15.67 5.78 0.18
C CYS A 116 17.01 5.12 0.52
N LEU A 117 17.50 5.35 1.71
CA LEU A 117 18.67 4.64 2.20
C LEU A 117 18.22 3.45 3.03
N PRO A 118 18.74 2.25 2.75
CA PRO A 118 18.48 1.10 3.59
C PRO A 118 19.06 1.35 4.98
N ARG A 119 18.21 1.33 5.99
CA ARG A 119 18.61 1.41 7.39
C ARG A 119 18.40 0.05 8.03
N ASN A 120 19.35 -0.38 8.86
CA ASN A 120 19.12 -1.55 9.68
C ASN A 120 17.96 -1.26 10.62
N MET A 121 16.98 -2.15 10.64
CA MET A 121 15.88 -2.04 11.59
C MET A 121 16.39 -2.12 13.02
N PRO A 122 16.02 -1.19 13.91
CA PRO A 122 16.45 -1.25 15.29
C PRO A 122 15.65 -2.34 16.02
N GLY A 123 16.27 -3.52 16.19
CA GLY A 123 15.72 -4.60 17.02
C GLY A 123 14.54 -5.36 16.39
N ASP A 124 14.01 -6.30 17.17
CA ASP A 124 12.90 -7.17 16.77
C ASP A 124 11.56 -6.45 17.02
N SER A 125 10.83 -6.12 15.95
CA SER A 125 9.48 -5.60 16.06
C SER A 125 8.49 -6.76 16.17
N VAL A 126 7.74 -6.78 17.27
CA VAL A 126 6.67 -7.76 17.49
C VAL A 126 5.56 -7.57 16.46
N LEU A 127 5.22 -6.33 16.16
CA LEU A 127 4.18 -5.98 15.20
C LEU A 127 4.52 -6.46 13.79
N LEU A 128 5.76 -6.22 13.34
CA LEU A 128 6.23 -6.71 12.06
C LEU A 128 6.21 -8.25 12.00
N THR A 129 6.76 -8.90 13.03
CA THR A 129 6.79 -10.37 13.10
C THR A 129 5.38 -10.95 13.04
N GLN A 130 4.44 -10.40 13.79
CA GLN A 130 3.04 -10.81 13.76
C GLN A 130 2.43 -10.64 12.36
N THR A 131 2.63 -9.48 11.72
CA THR A 131 2.11 -9.19 10.36
C THR A 131 2.66 -10.18 9.34
N LEU A 132 3.96 -10.49 9.39
CA LEU A 132 4.59 -11.45 8.49
C LEU A 132 4.11 -12.89 8.71
N GLN A 133 3.90 -13.30 9.97
CA GLN A 133 3.41 -14.64 10.31
C GLN A 133 1.94 -14.84 9.97
N THR A 134 1.09 -13.86 10.28
CA THR A 134 -0.34 -13.95 10.01
C THR A 134 -0.68 -13.73 8.54
N ARG A 135 0.21 -13.05 7.79
CA ARG A 135 -0.01 -12.59 6.41
C ARG A 135 -1.28 -11.75 6.27
N GLN A 136 -1.61 -11.00 7.32
CA GLN A 136 -2.76 -10.11 7.36
C GLN A 136 -2.31 -8.68 7.63
N PRO A 137 -2.96 -7.68 7.03
CA PRO A 137 -2.71 -6.28 7.35
C PRO A 137 -2.95 -6.02 8.83
N THR A 138 -2.06 -5.23 9.44
CA THR A 138 -2.17 -4.86 10.84
C THR A 138 -2.26 -3.34 10.94
N LEU A 139 -3.39 -2.84 11.42
CA LEU A 139 -3.64 -1.42 11.67
C LEU A 139 -3.40 -1.12 13.15
N THR A 140 -2.65 -0.07 13.44
CA THR A 140 -2.42 0.42 14.80
C THR A 140 -2.79 1.89 14.93
N HIS A 141 -3.38 2.25 16.07
CA HIS A 141 -3.71 3.63 16.41
C HIS A 141 -2.98 4.05 17.70
N ARG A 142 -2.67 5.33 17.82
CA ARG A 142 -1.96 5.88 18.99
C ARG A 142 -2.65 5.61 20.33
N ALA A 143 -3.99 5.57 20.33
CA ALA A 143 -4.77 5.39 21.53
C ALA A 143 -4.73 3.94 22.07
N ASP A 144 -4.60 2.94 21.19
CA ASP A 144 -4.82 1.55 21.55
C ASP A 144 -3.54 0.86 22.09
N ASP A 145 -2.35 1.43 21.84
CA ASP A 145 -1.09 0.71 21.96
C ASP A 145 -0.04 1.35 22.90
N LEU A 146 -0.45 2.08 23.93
CA LEU A 146 0.51 2.66 24.90
C LEU A 146 1.46 1.63 25.52
N ILE A 147 1.04 0.38 25.67
CA ILE A 147 1.84 -0.71 26.27
C ILE A 147 2.77 -1.33 25.23
N LEU A 148 2.30 -1.54 23.99
CA LEU A 148 3.10 -2.06 22.87
C LEU A 148 4.13 -1.04 22.39
N ARG A 149 3.77 0.23 22.36
CA ARG A 149 4.66 1.35 21.94
C ARG A 149 5.92 1.48 22.77
N GLN A 150 5.86 1.17 24.07
CA GLN A 150 7.04 1.26 24.92
C GLN A 150 8.07 0.15 24.68
N ARG A 151 7.72 -0.87 23.89
CA ARG A 151 8.57 -2.06 23.66
C ARG A 151 8.89 -2.33 22.20
N ASP A 152 8.08 -1.83 21.26
CA ASP A 152 8.28 -2.09 19.83
C ASP A 152 9.07 -0.95 19.18
N PRO A 153 10.29 -1.22 18.65
CA PRO A 153 11.15 -0.20 18.08
C PRO A 153 10.56 0.48 16.83
N LEU A 154 9.71 -0.22 16.08
CA LEU A 154 9.04 0.35 14.91
C LEU A 154 8.00 1.39 15.31
N LEU A 155 7.18 1.08 16.33
CA LEU A 155 6.20 2.02 16.86
C LEU A 155 6.84 3.23 17.53
N LEU A 156 8.00 3.06 18.18
CA LEU A 156 8.78 4.18 18.73
C LEU A 156 9.27 5.10 17.63
N LEU A 157 9.75 4.55 16.51
CA LEU A 157 10.18 5.34 15.37
C LEU A 157 9.04 6.16 14.78
N LEU A 158 7.87 5.54 14.60
CA LEU A 158 6.68 6.22 14.08
C LEU A 158 6.18 7.30 15.03
N ALA A 159 6.18 7.02 16.34
CA ALA A 159 5.77 8.00 17.35
C ALA A 159 6.71 9.20 17.41
N SER A 160 8.03 9.00 17.23
CA SER A 160 9.01 10.09 17.19
C SER A 160 8.79 11.03 15.99
N ASN A 161 8.22 10.51 14.90
CA ASN A 161 7.87 11.26 13.70
C ASN A 161 6.45 11.87 13.76
N GLY A 162 5.79 11.84 14.91
CA GLY A 162 4.47 12.45 15.10
C GLY A 162 3.31 11.70 14.45
N CYS A 163 3.50 10.43 14.05
CA CYS A 163 2.46 9.62 13.45
C CYS A 163 1.47 9.13 14.51
N GLU A 164 0.17 9.22 14.20
CA GLU A 164 -0.93 8.78 15.08
C GLU A 164 -1.50 7.42 14.68
N SER A 165 -1.37 7.05 13.41
CA SER A 165 -1.80 5.75 12.90
C SER A 165 -0.74 5.16 11.99
N ALA A 166 -0.68 3.83 11.98
CA ALA A 166 0.18 3.10 11.07
C ALA A 166 -0.51 1.82 10.60
N LEU A 167 -0.32 1.52 9.32
CA LEU A 167 -0.81 0.32 8.66
C LEU A 167 0.39 -0.47 8.13
N LEU A 168 0.53 -1.72 8.57
CA LEU A 168 1.49 -2.67 8.03
C LEU A 168 0.75 -3.63 7.10
N ILE A 169 1.22 -3.75 5.88
CA ILE A 169 0.67 -4.66 4.89
C ILE A 169 1.75 -5.64 4.48
N PRO A 170 1.57 -6.95 4.67
CA PRO A 170 2.56 -7.94 4.27
C PRO A 170 2.68 -7.99 2.74
N LEU A 171 3.91 -8.00 2.24
CA LEU A 171 4.19 -8.22 0.82
C LEU A 171 4.21 -9.71 0.56
N THR A 172 3.15 -10.25 -0.04
CA THR A 172 3.03 -11.69 -0.27
C THR A 172 3.22 -12.03 -1.74
N PHE A 173 4.17 -12.92 -2.04
CA PHE A 173 4.44 -13.43 -3.37
C PHE A 173 4.47 -14.97 -3.34
N GLY A 174 3.41 -15.60 -3.81
CA GLY A 174 3.22 -17.04 -3.71
C GLY A 174 3.25 -17.52 -2.26
N ASN A 175 4.19 -18.40 -1.91
CA ASN A 175 4.38 -18.89 -0.54
C ASN A 175 5.39 -18.08 0.28
N HIS A 176 5.97 -17.03 -0.29
CA HIS A 176 6.98 -16.20 0.37
C HIS A 176 6.38 -14.86 0.78
N THR A 177 6.90 -14.34 1.89
CA THR A 177 6.58 -12.99 2.38
C THR A 177 7.92 -12.26 2.57
N PRO A 178 8.45 -11.63 1.50
CA PRO A 178 9.76 -10.99 1.54
C PRO A 178 9.82 -9.82 2.51
N GLY A 179 8.68 -9.27 2.92
CA GLY A 179 8.64 -8.15 3.81
C GLY A 179 7.26 -7.58 4.03
N ALA A 180 7.20 -6.31 4.42
CA ALA A 180 5.96 -5.57 4.63
C ALA A 180 6.09 -4.12 4.15
N LEU A 181 4.98 -3.56 3.67
CA LEU A 181 4.80 -2.15 3.42
C LEU A 181 4.30 -1.49 4.72
N LEU A 182 5.01 -0.47 5.17
CA LEU A 182 4.66 0.31 6.36
C LEU A 182 4.21 1.70 5.94
N LEU A 183 2.98 2.03 6.24
CA LEU A 183 2.34 3.29 5.93
C LEU A 183 1.97 4.00 7.23
N ALA A 184 2.30 5.28 7.36
CA ALA A 184 2.00 6.03 8.57
C ALA A 184 1.42 7.41 8.27
N HIS A 185 0.50 7.85 9.14
CA HIS A 185 -0.18 9.13 9.00
C HIS A 185 -0.36 9.81 10.36
N THR A 186 -0.45 11.15 10.31
CA THR A 186 -0.68 11.99 11.49
C THR A 186 -2.14 12.04 11.95
N SER A 187 -3.07 11.44 11.18
CA SER A 187 -4.49 11.33 11.53
C SER A 187 -4.88 9.86 11.66
N SER A 188 -5.77 9.56 12.58
CA SER A 188 -6.31 8.21 12.81
C SER A 188 -7.38 7.80 11.79
N THR A 189 -7.91 8.72 10.98
CA THR A 189 -9.07 8.48 10.11
C THR A 189 -8.73 8.10 8.67
N LEU A 190 -7.46 8.20 8.26
CA LEU A 190 -7.07 7.95 6.87
C LEU A 190 -7.27 6.48 6.46
N PHE A 191 -6.97 5.54 7.35
CA PHE A 191 -7.05 4.12 7.06
C PHE A 191 -8.47 3.59 7.22
N SER A 192 -9.38 4.05 6.33
CA SER A 192 -10.72 3.47 6.16
C SER A 192 -10.63 2.09 5.51
N GLU A 193 -11.69 1.30 5.63
CA GLU A 193 -11.74 -0.04 5.02
C GLU A 193 -11.48 -0.01 3.50
N GLU A 194 -12.05 0.97 2.79
CA GLU A 194 -11.83 1.16 1.35
C GLU A 194 -10.37 1.47 1.03
N ASN A 195 -9.75 2.40 1.78
CA ASN A 195 -8.35 2.76 1.59
C ASN A 195 -7.43 1.58 1.91
N CYS A 196 -7.74 0.80 2.94
CA CYS A 196 -6.99 -0.41 3.27
C CYS A 196 -7.06 -1.45 2.15
N GLN A 197 -8.22 -1.66 1.53
CA GLN A 197 -8.36 -2.57 0.39
C GLN A 197 -7.53 -2.11 -0.81
N LEU A 198 -7.57 -0.82 -1.15
CA LEU A 198 -6.77 -0.27 -2.24
C LEU A 198 -5.27 -0.40 -1.96
N LEU A 199 -4.85 -0.07 -0.74
CA LEU A 199 -3.45 -0.21 -0.31
C LEU A 199 -2.98 -1.68 -0.30
N GLN A 200 -3.88 -2.63 -0.01
CA GLN A 200 -3.59 -4.05 -0.14
C GLN A 200 -3.33 -4.44 -1.60
N HIS A 201 -4.16 -4.00 -2.54
CA HIS A 201 -3.95 -4.26 -3.97
C HIS A 201 -2.63 -3.64 -4.47
N ILE A 202 -2.26 -2.48 -3.95
CA ILE A 202 -0.97 -1.86 -4.23
C ILE A 202 0.18 -2.72 -3.69
N ALA A 203 0.08 -3.15 -2.45
CA ALA A 203 1.08 -4.00 -1.81
C ALA A 203 1.26 -5.35 -2.55
N ASP A 204 0.19 -5.94 -3.06
CA ASP A 204 0.25 -7.16 -3.85
C ASP A 204 1.06 -6.96 -5.15
N ARG A 205 0.92 -5.81 -5.81
CA ARG A 205 1.71 -5.47 -7.01
C ARG A 205 3.17 -5.22 -6.68
N ILE A 206 3.44 -4.51 -5.59
CA ILE A 206 4.80 -4.30 -5.09
C ILE A 206 5.45 -5.64 -4.75
N ALA A 207 4.73 -6.54 -4.11
CA ALA A 207 5.23 -7.87 -3.76
C ALA A 207 5.70 -8.66 -4.98
N ILE A 208 4.97 -8.58 -6.08
CA ILE A 208 5.36 -9.21 -7.35
C ILE A 208 6.67 -8.61 -7.87
N ALA A 209 6.80 -7.27 -7.83
CA ALA A 209 8.00 -6.58 -8.29
C ALA A 209 9.23 -6.92 -7.44
N VAL A 210 9.07 -6.88 -6.11
CA VAL A 210 10.13 -7.24 -5.16
C VAL A 210 10.54 -8.70 -5.36
N GLY A 211 9.58 -9.61 -5.52
CA GLY A 211 9.84 -11.02 -5.79
C GLY A 211 10.61 -11.23 -7.09
N ASN A 212 10.26 -10.51 -8.15
CA ASN A 212 10.96 -10.57 -9.42
C ASN A 212 12.37 -10.01 -9.32
N ALA A 213 12.57 -8.87 -8.64
CA ALA A 213 13.89 -8.26 -8.44
C ALA A 213 14.82 -9.17 -7.62
N ASP A 214 14.30 -9.82 -6.57
CA ASP A 214 15.06 -10.75 -5.76
C ASP A 214 15.46 -12.02 -6.54
N ALA A 215 14.54 -12.56 -7.33
CA ALA A 215 14.83 -13.68 -8.23
C ALA A 215 15.89 -13.32 -9.27
N TRP A 216 15.82 -12.14 -9.86
CA TRP A 216 16.81 -11.65 -10.82
C TRP A 216 18.19 -11.48 -10.19
N ARG A 217 18.29 -10.87 -9.00
CA ARG A 217 19.54 -10.76 -8.25
C ARG A 217 20.14 -12.13 -7.95
N SER A 218 19.33 -13.07 -7.46
CA SER A 218 19.78 -14.40 -7.14
C SER A 218 20.32 -15.15 -8.37
N MET A 219 19.71 -14.95 -9.53
CA MET A 219 20.17 -15.51 -10.81
C MET A 219 21.50 -14.91 -11.25
N THR A 220 21.67 -13.61 -11.12
CA THR A 220 22.91 -12.90 -11.47
C THR A 220 24.07 -13.36 -10.58
N ASP A 221 23.85 -13.43 -9.26
CA ASP A 221 24.86 -13.89 -8.31
C ASP A 221 25.30 -15.33 -8.55
N LEU A 222 24.33 -16.21 -8.90
CA LEU A 222 24.64 -17.59 -9.24
C LEU A 222 25.46 -17.66 -10.52
N GLN A 223 25.12 -16.85 -11.51
CA GLN A 223 25.86 -16.80 -12.79
C GLN A 223 27.30 -16.32 -12.57
N GLU A 224 27.51 -15.28 -11.75
CA GLU A 224 28.85 -14.79 -11.41
C GLU A 224 29.65 -15.84 -10.64
N SER A 225 29.01 -16.52 -9.67
CA SER A 225 29.65 -17.62 -8.93
C SER A 225 30.10 -18.76 -9.84
N LEU A 226 29.23 -19.18 -10.76
CA LEU A 226 29.57 -20.22 -11.74
C LEU A 226 30.70 -19.79 -12.71
N GLN A 227 30.73 -18.54 -13.12
CA GLN A 227 31.81 -18.01 -13.95
C GLN A 227 33.16 -18.02 -13.21
N GLN A 228 33.14 -17.61 -11.93
CA GLN A 228 34.36 -17.63 -11.10
C GLN A 228 34.85 -19.06 -10.88
N GLU A 229 33.96 -20.01 -10.61
CA GLU A 229 34.31 -21.43 -10.45
C GLU A 229 34.89 -22.02 -11.74
N ASN A 230 34.27 -21.74 -12.90
CA ASN A 230 34.78 -22.15 -14.18
C ASN A 230 36.17 -21.56 -14.49
N HIS A 231 36.38 -20.30 -14.13
CA HIS A 231 37.70 -19.65 -14.30
C HIS A 231 38.77 -20.32 -13.44
N GLN A 232 38.47 -20.57 -12.17
CA GLN A 232 39.38 -21.27 -11.24
C GLN A 232 39.71 -22.70 -11.74
N LEU A 233 38.71 -23.44 -12.17
CA LEU A 233 38.91 -24.78 -12.70
C LEU A 233 39.79 -24.77 -13.98
N SER A 234 39.58 -23.79 -14.85
CA SER A 234 40.40 -23.62 -16.07
C SER A 234 41.83 -23.28 -15.74
N GLU A 235 42.10 -22.41 -14.75
CA GLU A 235 43.43 -22.09 -14.27
C GLU A 235 44.13 -23.30 -13.64
N GLN A 236 43.42 -24.09 -12.85
CA GLN A 236 43.94 -25.33 -12.26
C GLN A 236 44.30 -26.37 -13.32
N LEU A 237 43.47 -26.50 -14.35
CA LEU A 237 43.77 -27.40 -15.46
C LEU A 237 45.03 -26.95 -16.25
N LEU A 238 45.17 -25.63 -16.52
CA LEU A 238 46.33 -25.08 -17.20
C LEU A 238 47.61 -25.23 -16.33
N SER A 239 47.53 -25.03 -15.05
CA SER A 239 48.66 -25.20 -14.11
C SER A 239 49.09 -26.66 -14.02
N ASN A 240 48.13 -27.58 -14.02
CA ASN A 240 48.41 -29.03 -13.99
C ASN A 240 48.98 -29.54 -15.33
N LEU A 241 48.59 -28.93 -16.48
CA LEU A 241 49.14 -29.27 -17.79
C LEU A 241 50.53 -28.62 -18.02
N GLY A 242 50.80 -27.46 -17.44
CA GLY A 242 52.10 -26.74 -17.54
C GLY A 242 53.24 -27.35 -16.70
N VAL A 243 52.95 -28.26 -15.76
CA VAL A 243 53.97 -29.01 -14.99
C VAL A 243 54.53 -30.19 -15.77
N GLY A 244 53.95 -30.53 -16.96
CA GLY A 244 54.38 -31.64 -17.82
C GLY A 244 55.45 -31.33 -18.84
N ASP A 245 55.84 -30.05 -19.10
CA ASP A 245 56.80 -29.64 -20.13
C ASP A 245 58.12 -29.13 -19.54
N SER A 246 58.60 -29.77 -18.51
CA SER A 246 59.98 -29.53 -18.01
C SER A 246 60.74 -30.84 -17.93
N PHE A 247 61.16 -31.34 -19.10
CA PHE A 247 62.29 -32.21 -19.29
C PHE A 247 63.08 -31.81 -20.58
#